data_a053eb6772e910a18fe09fca92133442
#
_entry.id   a053eb6772e910a18fe09fca92133442
#
_cell.length_a   1.000
_cell.length_b   1.000
_cell.length_c   1.000
_cell.angle_alpha   90.00
_cell.angle_beta   90.00
_cell.angle_gamma   90.00
#
_symmetry.space_group_name_H-M   'P 1'
#
loop_
_entity.id
_entity.type
_entity.pdbx_description
1 polymer ?
#
loop_
_entity_poly.entity_id
_entity_poly.type
_entity_poly.pdbx_seq_one_letter_code
_entity_poly.pdbx_strand_id
1 'polypeptide(L)'
;MENRNSLKRYTELPFVLQMLQLKEITLLNVNSWDDKNDAHYVECYKKKSKLKSVLAICLTEAPQTYHHWKIFSQGVSGACIYFKRPEFLKWLEDTDGLTGKEIIYKTIKKLGEEVKSGKIKVKDIPYIKRSAYQHEAEFRLIFESEKIHKIKKFPFHISMIDKIVLNPWLPKFTVSSLKLLIAAIDGCENIPVFRATIVESDDWRKFADGIKI
;
A
#
# COMPACT_ATOMS: atom_id res chain seq x y z
N MET A 1 9.40 16.58 -9.58
CA MET A 1 9.37 15.11 -9.52
C MET A 1 9.25 14.72 -8.05
N GLU A 2 8.11 14.19 -7.60
CA GLU A 2 8.03 13.64 -6.24
C GLU A 2 9.02 12.47 -6.13
N ASN A 3 9.85 12.56 -5.13
CA ASN A 3 10.96 11.64 -4.90
C ASN A 3 10.40 10.23 -4.62
N ARG A 4 10.83 9.20 -5.36
CA ARG A 4 10.46 7.79 -5.14
C ARG A 4 11.04 7.20 -3.82
N ASN A 5 11.21 8.06 -2.81
CA ASN A 5 11.81 7.68 -1.53
C ASN A 5 10.81 7.12 -0.51
N SER A 6 9.55 6.93 -0.87
CA SER A 6 8.57 6.37 0.05
C SER A 6 7.69 5.32 -0.59
N LEU A 7 7.41 4.27 0.17
CA LEU A 7 6.35 3.30 -0.09
C LEU A 7 5.10 3.72 0.70
N LYS A 8 3.95 3.74 0.05
CA LYS A 8 2.71 4.27 0.63
C LYS A 8 1.68 3.17 0.75
N ARG A 9 0.99 3.10 1.89
CA ARG A 9 -0.12 2.19 2.08
C ARG A 9 -1.38 2.99 2.44
N TYR A 10 -2.36 2.91 1.58
CA TYR A 10 -3.71 3.39 1.87
C TYR A 10 -4.49 2.32 2.64
N THR A 11 -5.17 2.71 3.69
CA THR A 11 -5.98 1.83 4.52
C THR A 11 -6.92 2.66 5.40
N GLU A 12 -7.74 2.00 6.22
CA GLU A 12 -8.60 2.69 7.18
C GLU A 12 -7.86 2.98 8.50
N LEU A 13 -8.23 4.07 9.16
CA LEU A 13 -7.60 4.53 10.40
C LEU A 13 -7.57 3.47 11.52
N PRO A 14 -8.61 2.65 11.75
CA PRO A 14 -8.55 1.58 12.75
C PRO A 14 -7.39 0.60 12.50
N PHE A 15 -7.11 0.26 11.23
CA PHE A 15 -5.98 -0.62 10.90
C PHE A 15 -4.63 0.08 11.06
N VAL A 16 -4.57 1.39 10.83
CA VAL A 16 -3.37 2.19 11.14
C VAL A 16 -3.09 2.15 12.65
N LEU A 17 -4.08 2.44 13.47
CA LEU A 17 -3.94 2.42 14.93
C LEU A 17 -3.51 1.05 15.45
N GLN A 18 -4.15 -0.03 14.95
CA GLN A 18 -3.77 -1.39 15.29
C GLN A 18 -2.30 -1.68 14.92
N MET A 19 -1.89 -1.31 13.70
CA MET A 19 -0.51 -1.52 13.22
C MET A 19 0.50 -0.78 14.09
N LEU A 20 0.21 0.47 14.48
CA LEU A 20 1.09 1.27 15.35
C LEU A 20 1.17 0.69 16.76
N GLN A 21 0.02 0.33 17.36
CA GLN A 21 -0.04 -0.24 18.71
C GLN A 21 0.67 -1.58 18.82
N LEU A 22 0.49 -2.45 17.84
CA LEU A 22 1.09 -3.79 17.84
C LEU A 22 2.50 -3.80 17.22
N LYS A 23 2.89 -2.72 16.53
CA LYS A 23 4.15 -2.63 15.79
C LYS A 23 4.30 -3.78 14.78
N GLU A 24 3.19 -4.15 14.11
CA GLU A 24 3.11 -5.30 13.20
C GLU A 24 2.47 -4.92 11.86
N ILE A 25 3.08 -5.37 10.76
CA ILE A 25 2.46 -5.34 9.43
C ILE A 25 1.73 -6.66 9.21
N THR A 26 0.45 -6.59 8.88
CA THR A 26 -0.41 -7.77 8.68
C THR A 26 -0.66 -8.02 7.21
N LEU A 27 -0.32 -9.22 6.73
CA LEU A 27 -0.66 -9.71 5.39
C LEU A 27 -1.94 -10.53 5.45
N LEU A 28 -2.79 -10.33 4.45
CA LEU A 28 -4.13 -10.93 4.36
C LEU A 28 -4.25 -11.85 3.14
N ASN A 29 -5.28 -12.68 3.15
CA ASN A 29 -5.64 -13.50 2.01
C ASN A 29 -6.14 -12.61 0.86
N VAL A 30 -5.68 -12.89 -0.35
CA VAL A 30 -6.01 -12.14 -1.57
C VAL A 30 -7.45 -12.38 -2.06
N ASN A 31 -8.16 -13.35 -1.52
CA ASN A 31 -9.55 -13.67 -1.93
C ASN A 31 -10.53 -12.52 -1.69
N SER A 32 -10.21 -11.60 -0.78
CA SER A 32 -11.00 -10.40 -0.50
C SER A 32 -10.76 -9.24 -1.48
N TRP A 33 -9.83 -9.38 -2.41
CA TRP A 33 -9.53 -8.32 -3.38
C TRP A 33 -10.68 -8.10 -4.36
N ASP A 34 -10.96 -6.83 -4.69
CA ASP A 34 -11.98 -6.45 -5.67
C ASP A 34 -11.58 -6.86 -7.09
N ASP A 35 -10.28 -6.73 -7.45
CA ASP A 35 -9.78 -7.22 -8.73
C ASP A 35 -9.68 -8.74 -8.72
N LYS A 36 -10.73 -9.38 -9.27
CA LYS A 36 -10.83 -10.85 -9.39
C LYS A 36 -9.79 -11.44 -10.34
N ASN A 37 -9.28 -10.67 -11.31
CA ASN A 37 -8.21 -11.16 -12.20
C ASN A 37 -6.91 -11.27 -11.42
N ASP A 38 -6.59 -10.26 -10.61
CA ASP A 38 -5.37 -10.23 -9.79
C ASP A 38 -5.41 -11.34 -8.72
N ALA A 39 -6.53 -11.46 -8.01
CA ALA A 39 -6.76 -12.56 -7.05
C ALA A 39 -6.60 -13.95 -7.72
N HIS A 40 -7.11 -14.12 -8.96
CA HIS A 40 -6.97 -15.36 -9.73
C HIS A 40 -5.50 -15.67 -10.05
N TYR A 41 -4.69 -14.68 -10.40
CA TYR A 41 -3.26 -14.87 -10.67
C TYR A 41 -2.51 -15.38 -9.44
N VAL A 42 -2.77 -14.79 -8.28
CA VAL A 42 -2.16 -15.25 -7.03
C VAL A 42 -2.63 -16.67 -6.66
N GLU A 43 -3.91 -16.98 -6.87
CA GLU A 43 -4.43 -18.34 -6.63
C GLU A 43 -3.84 -19.37 -7.62
N CYS A 44 -3.66 -19.01 -8.89
CA CYS A 44 -2.95 -19.83 -9.86
C CYS A 44 -1.50 -20.10 -9.44
N TYR A 45 -0.82 -19.06 -8.96
CA TYR A 45 0.53 -19.18 -8.41
C TYR A 45 0.56 -20.16 -7.24
N LYS A 46 -0.33 -20.00 -6.27
CA LYS A 46 -0.46 -20.86 -5.09
C LYS A 46 -0.60 -22.33 -5.49
N LYS A 47 -1.49 -22.63 -6.46
CA LYS A 47 -1.72 -23.99 -6.97
C LYS A 47 -0.47 -24.57 -7.67
N LYS A 48 0.16 -23.78 -8.57
CA LYS A 48 1.35 -24.23 -9.31
C LYS A 48 2.56 -24.47 -8.41
N SER A 49 2.69 -23.70 -7.35
CA SER A 49 3.76 -23.82 -6.34
C SER A 49 3.43 -24.81 -5.21
N LYS A 50 2.26 -25.48 -5.26
CA LYS A 50 1.77 -26.45 -4.25
C LYS A 50 1.69 -25.86 -2.83
N LEU A 51 1.49 -24.55 -2.72
CA LEU A 51 1.36 -23.84 -1.44
C LEU A 51 -0.09 -23.95 -0.91
N LYS A 52 -0.22 -23.90 0.42
CA LYS A 52 -1.54 -23.83 1.09
C LYS A 52 -1.97 -22.41 1.41
N SER A 53 -1.01 -21.49 1.56
CA SER A 53 -1.29 -20.07 1.76
C SER A 53 -0.35 -19.20 0.94
N VAL A 54 -0.93 -18.19 0.31
CA VAL A 54 -0.24 -17.00 -0.19
C VAL A 54 -1.00 -15.80 0.34
N LEU A 55 -0.34 -15.03 1.19
CA LEU A 55 -0.88 -13.81 1.79
C LEU A 55 -0.14 -12.61 1.23
N ALA A 56 -0.84 -11.50 1.08
CA ALA A 56 -0.24 -10.32 0.47
C ALA A 56 -0.67 -9.01 1.14
N ILE A 57 0.13 -7.98 0.91
CA ILE A 57 -0.18 -6.59 1.19
C ILE A 57 0.38 -5.74 0.05
N CYS A 58 -0.42 -4.76 -0.40
CA CYS A 58 -0.07 -3.86 -1.49
C CYS A 58 0.31 -2.49 -0.94
N LEU A 59 1.41 -1.95 -1.45
CA LEU A 59 1.86 -0.58 -1.27
C LEU A 59 1.92 0.09 -2.63
N THR A 60 2.09 1.40 -2.68
CA THR A 60 2.27 2.16 -3.91
C THR A 60 3.48 3.08 -3.85
N GLU A 61 4.17 3.24 -4.97
CA GLU A 61 5.19 4.26 -5.18
C GLU A 61 4.62 5.51 -5.89
N ALA A 62 3.38 5.42 -6.39
CA ALA A 62 2.76 6.52 -7.12
C ALA A 62 2.63 7.78 -6.26
N PRO A 63 2.69 8.98 -6.84
CA PRO A 63 2.28 10.21 -6.18
C PRO A 63 0.87 10.11 -5.61
N GLN A 64 0.59 10.88 -4.57
CA GLN A 64 -0.77 10.95 -4.04
C GLN A 64 -1.72 11.56 -5.09
N THR A 65 -2.83 10.87 -5.37
CA THR A 65 -3.86 11.35 -6.30
C THR A 65 -5.25 11.27 -5.67
N TYR A 66 -6.19 12.04 -6.23
CA TYR A 66 -7.61 11.96 -5.89
C TYR A 66 -8.15 10.52 -6.02
N HIS A 67 -7.74 9.81 -7.10
CA HIS A 67 -8.20 8.46 -7.40
C HIS A 67 -7.71 7.44 -6.36
N HIS A 68 -6.46 7.55 -5.90
CA HIS A 68 -5.94 6.67 -4.84
C HIS A 68 -6.79 6.75 -3.57
N TRP A 69 -7.18 7.96 -3.17
CA TRP A 69 -8.05 8.14 -2.01
C TRP A 69 -9.44 7.54 -2.22
N LYS A 70 -10.01 7.69 -3.43
CA LYS A 70 -11.35 7.15 -3.73
C LYS A 70 -11.38 5.63 -3.84
N ILE A 71 -10.31 5.02 -4.33
CA ILE A 71 -10.26 3.58 -4.58
C ILE A 71 -9.78 2.82 -3.34
N PHE A 72 -8.72 3.32 -2.68
CA PHE A 72 -8.02 2.56 -1.65
C PHE A 72 -8.35 2.96 -0.22
N SER A 73 -9.16 3.99 0.00
CA SER A 73 -9.66 4.35 1.30
C SER A 73 -11.17 4.60 1.25
N GLN A 74 -11.93 3.86 2.04
CA GLN A 74 -13.37 3.99 2.05
C GLN A 74 -13.83 5.08 3.03
N GLY A 75 -14.77 5.91 2.59
CA GLY A 75 -15.35 6.96 3.43
C GLY A 75 -14.34 8.01 3.90
N VAL A 76 -14.59 8.59 5.07
CA VAL A 76 -13.77 9.68 5.65
C VAL A 76 -12.67 9.19 6.59
N SER A 77 -12.71 7.92 6.99
CA SER A 77 -11.78 7.32 7.96
C SER A 77 -10.48 6.79 7.33
N GLY A 78 -10.32 6.95 6.03
CA GLY A 78 -9.11 6.50 5.36
C GLY A 78 -7.85 7.22 5.81
N ALA A 79 -6.72 6.53 5.72
CA ALA A 79 -5.41 7.10 5.98
C ALA A 79 -4.37 6.49 5.04
N CYS A 80 -3.26 7.20 4.85
CA CYS A 80 -2.13 6.74 4.06
C CYS A 80 -0.87 6.80 4.91
N ILE A 81 -0.22 5.66 5.11
CA ILE A 81 1.05 5.58 5.79
C ILE A 81 2.16 5.68 4.75
N TYR A 82 3.12 6.54 5.02
CA TYR A 82 4.34 6.68 4.23
C TYR A 82 5.47 6.00 4.97
N PHE A 83 6.05 5.00 4.35
CA PHE A 83 7.27 4.35 4.84
C PHE A 83 8.48 4.93 4.12
N LYS A 84 9.57 5.11 4.85
CA LYS A 84 10.88 5.44 4.29
C LYS A 84 11.36 4.23 3.48
N ARG A 85 11.50 4.39 2.17
CA ARG A 85 11.79 3.27 1.26
C ARG A 85 13.07 2.51 1.60
N PRO A 86 14.20 3.15 1.88
CA PRO A 86 15.44 2.43 2.21
C PRO A 86 15.30 1.56 3.46
N GLU A 87 14.71 2.11 4.53
CA GLU A 87 14.49 1.39 5.80
C GLU A 87 13.50 0.26 5.63
N PHE A 88 12.46 0.46 4.81
CA PHE A 88 11.48 -0.58 4.50
C PHE A 88 12.09 -1.73 3.72
N LEU A 89 12.92 -1.46 2.70
CA LEU A 89 13.59 -2.49 1.91
C LEU A 89 14.59 -3.27 2.74
N LYS A 90 15.35 -2.59 3.63
CA LYS A 90 16.25 -3.25 4.57
C LYS A 90 15.48 -4.18 5.52
N TRP A 91 14.38 -3.70 6.12
CA TRP A 91 13.51 -4.54 6.94
C TRP A 91 12.98 -5.76 6.18
N LEU A 92 12.62 -5.58 4.91
CA LEU A 92 12.14 -6.67 4.06
C LEU A 92 13.22 -7.72 3.81
N GLU A 93 14.46 -7.30 3.56
CA GLU A 93 15.62 -8.19 3.38
C GLU A 93 15.93 -8.99 4.67
N ASP A 94 15.78 -8.36 5.83
CA ASP A 94 16.04 -8.94 7.14
C ASP A 94 14.86 -9.81 7.66
N THR A 95 13.72 -9.87 6.92
CA THR A 95 12.50 -10.57 7.35
C THR A 95 12.32 -11.89 6.64
N ASP A 96 12.58 -13.00 7.34
CA ASP A 96 12.43 -14.34 6.80
C ASP A 96 11.00 -14.65 6.32
N GLY A 97 10.90 -15.28 5.15
CA GLY A 97 9.65 -15.75 4.57
C GLY A 97 8.78 -14.65 3.97
N LEU A 98 9.27 -13.41 3.94
CA LEU A 98 8.60 -12.28 3.29
C LEU A 98 9.36 -11.89 2.02
N THR A 99 8.65 -11.77 0.91
CA THR A 99 9.20 -11.27 -0.35
C THR A 99 8.44 -10.03 -0.81
N GLY A 100 9.12 -9.12 -1.50
CA GLY A 100 8.48 -7.92 -2.03
C GLY A 100 9.06 -7.51 -3.37
N LYS A 101 8.19 -7.11 -4.30
CA LYS A 101 8.59 -6.65 -5.63
C LYS A 101 7.61 -5.63 -6.19
N GLU A 102 8.12 -4.81 -7.11
CA GLU A 102 7.30 -3.99 -7.98
C GLU A 102 6.46 -4.87 -8.92
N ILE A 103 5.23 -4.46 -9.17
CA ILE A 103 4.32 -5.14 -10.10
C ILE A 103 4.75 -4.89 -11.54
N ILE A 104 4.71 -5.96 -12.34
CA ILE A 104 4.99 -5.94 -13.78
C ILE A 104 3.66 -5.79 -14.52
N TYR A 105 3.43 -4.61 -15.08
CA TYR A 105 2.20 -4.31 -15.81
C TYR A 105 2.29 -4.77 -17.26
N LYS A 106 1.28 -5.53 -17.71
CA LYS A 106 1.25 -6.08 -19.07
C LYS A 106 -0.12 -5.88 -19.72
N THR A 107 -0.10 -5.63 -21.04
CA THR A 107 -1.30 -5.77 -21.86
C THR A 107 -1.65 -7.22 -22.06
N ILE A 108 -2.92 -7.54 -22.33
CA ILE A 108 -3.37 -8.92 -22.61
C ILE A 108 -2.58 -9.52 -23.78
N LYS A 109 -2.36 -8.75 -24.85
CA LYS A 109 -1.62 -9.19 -26.06
C LYS A 109 -0.17 -9.57 -25.69
N LYS A 110 0.57 -8.66 -25.04
CA LYS A 110 1.97 -8.89 -24.67
C LYS A 110 2.11 -10.08 -23.71
N LEU A 111 1.22 -10.20 -22.74
CA LEU A 111 1.23 -11.32 -21.81
C LEU A 111 1.00 -12.65 -22.54
N GLY A 112 0.03 -12.71 -23.48
CA GLY A 112 -0.23 -13.91 -24.28
C GLY A 112 0.97 -14.33 -25.13
N GLU A 113 1.69 -13.38 -25.74
CA GLU A 113 2.92 -13.64 -26.50
C GLU A 113 4.04 -14.19 -25.59
N GLU A 114 4.23 -13.61 -24.41
CA GLU A 114 5.27 -14.02 -23.46
C GLU A 114 4.98 -15.38 -22.82
N VAL A 115 3.71 -15.70 -22.56
CA VAL A 115 3.32 -17.04 -22.09
C VAL A 115 3.60 -18.09 -23.16
N LYS A 116 3.21 -17.85 -24.43
CA LYS A 116 3.46 -18.76 -25.55
C LYS A 116 4.96 -18.99 -25.79
N SER A 117 5.80 -17.97 -25.57
CA SER A 117 7.26 -18.06 -25.72
C SER A 117 7.99 -18.59 -24.50
N GLY A 118 7.28 -18.96 -23.41
CA GLY A 118 7.87 -19.49 -22.19
C GLY A 118 8.68 -18.47 -21.36
N LYS A 119 8.50 -17.17 -21.61
CA LYS A 119 9.21 -16.10 -20.89
C LYS A 119 8.70 -15.90 -19.47
N ILE A 120 7.45 -16.22 -19.21
CA ILE A 120 6.83 -16.07 -17.88
C ILE A 120 7.14 -17.30 -17.04
N LYS A 121 7.80 -17.10 -15.92
CA LYS A 121 8.08 -18.15 -14.92
C LYS A 121 6.99 -18.19 -13.86
N VAL A 122 6.78 -19.34 -13.21
CA VAL A 122 5.78 -19.50 -12.15
C VAL A 122 5.96 -18.45 -11.05
N LYS A 123 7.18 -18.18 -10.61
CA LYS A 123 7.51 -17.19 -9.58
C LYS A 123 7.15 -15.74 -9.91
N ASP A 124 6.88 -15.44 -11.19
CA ASP A 124 6.55 -14.09 -11.64
C ASP A 124 5.02 -13.84 -11.60
N ILE A 125 4.23 -14.93 -11.61
CA ILE A 125 2.76 -14.87 -11.69
C ILE A 125 2.15 -13.90 -10.65
N PRO A 126 2.51 -13.95 -9.35
CA PRO A 126 1.87 -13.10 -8.34
C PRO A 126 2.29 -11.62 -8.43
N TYR A 127 3.20 -11.28 -9.32
CA TYR A 127 3.67 -9.92 -9.56
C TYR A 127 3.29 -9.37 -10.94
N ILE A 128 2.37 -10.05 -11.66
CA ILE A 128 1.86 -9.59 -12.95
C ILE A 128 0.45 -9.03 -12.78
N LYS A 129 0.23 -7.82 -13.28
CA LYS A 129 -1.07 -7.15 -13.28
C LYS A 129 -1.37 -6.51 -14.64
N ARG A 130 -2.63 -6.27 -14.94
CA ARG A 130 -3.03 -5.62 -16.21
C ARG A 130 -2.52 -4.19 -16.27
N SER A 131 -2.08 -3.76 -17.45
CA SER A 131 -1.57 -2.40 -17.70
C SER A 131 -2.60 -1.29 -17.43
N ALA A 132 -3.89 -1.61 -17.38
CA ALA A 132 -4.94 -0.67 -16.96
C ALA A 132 -4.73 -0.13 -15.54
N TYR A 133 -4.01 -0.85 -14.69
CA TYR A 133 -3.70 -0.49 -13.30
C TYR A 133 -2.31 0.11 -13.12
N GLN A 134 -1.58 0.41 -14.19
CA GLN A 134 -0.17 0.87 -14.10
C GLN A 134 0.02 2.16 -13.28
N HIS A 135 -1.03 2.98 -13.15
CA HIS A 135 -1.00 4.20 -12.34
C HIS A 135 -0.92 3.94 -10.83
N GLU A 136 -1.20 2.70 -10.40
CA GLU A 136 -1.01 2.31 -9.01
C GLU A 136 0.47 2.27 -8.61
N ALA A 137 1.39 2.02 -9.56
CA ALA A 137 2.81 1.80 -9.30
C ALA A 137 3.00 0.92 -8.04
N GLU A 138 2.34 -0.25 -8.08
CA GLU A 138 2.21 -1.13 -6.91
C GLU A 138 3.54 -1.81 -6.58
N PHE A 139 3.87 -1.84 -5.29
CA PHE A 139 4.88 -2.68 -4.68
C PHE A 139 4.17 -3.70 -3.78
N ARG A 140 4.32 -4.98 -4.07
CA ARG A 140 3.59 -6.06 -3.41
C ARG A 140 4.49 -6.87 -2.51
N LEU A 141 4.09 -7.04 -1.23
CA LEU A 141 4.67 -8.03 -0.33
C LEU A 141 3.87 -9.31 -0.39
N ILE A 142 4.59 -10.45 -0.34
CA ILE A 142 4.01 -11.79 -0.34
C ILE A 142 4.67 -12.64 0.74
N PHE A 143 3.82 -13.36 1.47
CA PHE A 143 4.20 -14.45 2.36
C PHE A 143 3.64 -15.76 1.81
N GLU A 144 4.49 -16.78 1.78
CA GLU A 144 4.18 -18.10 1.24
C GLU A 144 4.28 -19.17 2.33
N SER A 145 3.38 -20.16 2.28
CA SER A 145 3.43 -21.26 3.27
C SER A 145 2.78 -22.54 2.75
N GLU A 146 3.39 -23.68 3.13
CA GLU A 146 2.80 -25.00 2.98
C GLU A 146 1.76 -25.32 4.07
N LYS A 147 1.57 -24.41 5.05
CA LYS A 147 0.54 -24.48 6.09
C LYS A 147 -0.57 -23.47 5.78
N ILE A 148 -1.77 -23.72 6.33
CA ILE A 148 -2.90 -22.81 6.19
C ILE A 148 -2.76 -21.65 7.19
N HIS A 149 -2.74 -20.44 6.66
CA HIS A 149 -2.76 -19.20 7.43
C HIS A 149 -3.90 -18.32 6.96
N LYS A 150 -4.69 -17.78 7.89
CA LYS A 150 -5.71 -16.75 7.58
C LYS A 150 -5.08 -15.38 7.45
N ILE A 151 -4.11 -15.10 8.30
CA ILE A 151 -3.31 -13.86 8.35
C ILE A 151 -1.88 -14.22 8.73
N LYS A 152 -0.93 -13.34 8.40
CA LYS A 152 0.45 -13.39 8.89
C LYS A 152 0.89 -11.99 9.30
N LYS A 153 1.51 -11.89 10.46
CA LYS A 153 1.97 -10.63 11.03
C LYS A 153 3.49 -10.64 11.08
N PHE A 154 4.09 -9.50 10.79
CA PHE A 154 5.52 -9.29 10.83
C PHE A 154 5.82 -8.05 11.67
N PRO A 155 6.67 -8.15 12.71
CA PRO A 155 7.06 -7.00 13.49
C PRO A 155 7.87 -6.02 12.64
N PHE A 156 7.70 -4.73 12.90
CA PHE A 156 8.47 -3.69 12.25
C PHE A 156 8.83 -2.57 13.24
N HIS A 157 9.81 -1.75 12.89
CA HIS A 157 10.21 -0.60 13.69
C HIS A 157 9.43 0.65 13.28
N ILE A 158 8.86 1.36 14.25
CA ILE A 158 8.11 2.61 14.03
C ILE A 158 8.95 3.65 13.28
N SER A 159 10.27 3.66 13.47
CA SER A 159 11.20 4.55 12.75
C SER A 159 11.16 4.41 11.22
N MET A 160 10.63 3.31 10.69
CA MET A 160 10.38 3.13 9.26
C MET A 160 9.28 4.05 8.72
N ILE A 161 8.42 4.58 9.60
CA ILE A 161 7.35 5.48 9.18
C ILE A 161 7.93 6.88 9.01
N ASP A 162 7.69 7.47 7.84
CA ASP A 162 8.02 8.87 7.54
C ASP A 162 6.92 9.80 8.06
N LYS A 163 5.67 9.49 7.72
CA LYS A 163 4.49 10.28 8.11
C LYS A 163 3.20 9.49 7.92
N ILE A 164 2.11 10.01 8.49
CA ILE A 164 0.76 9.53 8.27
C ILE A 164 -0.08 10.67 7.68
N VAL A 165 -0.77 10.39 6.59
CA VAL A 165 -1.66 11.36 5.94
C VAL A 165 -3.10 10.88 6.10
N LEU A 166 -3.91 11.71 6.72
CA LEU A 166 -5.34 11.47 6.94
C LEU A 166 -6.13 11.82 5.68
N ASN A 167 -7.29 11.18 5.55
CA ASN A 167 -8.19 11.34 4.41
C ASN A 167 -8.53 12.82 4.14
N PRO A 168 -8.56 13.28 2.87
CA PRO A 168 -8.86 14.66 2.50
C PRO A 168 -10.31 15.09 2.83
N TRP A 169 -11.24 14.15 2.95
CA TRP A 169 -12.64 14.43 3.34
C TRP A 169 -12.88 14.34 4.85
N LEU A 170 -11.85 14.00 5.64
CA LEU A 170 -11.95 13.99 7.09
C LEU A 170 -12.26 15.43 7.59
N PRO A 171 -13.23 15.62 8.49
CA PRO A 171 -13.53 16.94 9.05
C PRO A 171 -12.30 17.56 9.74
N LYS A 172 -11.99 18.82 9.41
CA LYS A 172 -10.77 19.50 9.91
C LYS A 172 -10.70 19.54 11.45
N PHE A 173 -11.83 19.68 12.13
CA PHE A 173 -11.87 19.74 13.59
C PHE A 173 -11.46 18.45 14.30
N THR A 174 -11.49 17.29 13.61
CA THR A 174 -11.07 16.01 14.19
C THR A 174 -9.56 15.76 14.11
N VAL A 175 -8.85 16.50 13.27
CA VAL A 175 -7.43 16.26 12.97
C VAL A 175 -6.55 16.36 14.21
N SER A 176 -6.79 17.36 15.06
CA SER A 176 -6.02 17.58 16.30
C SER A 176 -6.17 16.41 17.27
N SER A 177 -7.40 15.91 17.44
CA SER A 177 -7.67 14.76 18.31
C SER A 177 -6.97 13.48 17.80
N LEU A 178 -6.96 13.25 16.47
CA LEU A 178 -6.29 12.10 15.89
C LEU A 178 -4.76 12.20 15.99
N LYS A 179 -4.20 13.40 15.87
CA LYS A 179 -2.77 13.63 16.13
C LYS A 179 -2.39 13.25 17.56
N LEU A 180 -3.18 13.71 18.55
CA LEU A 180 -2.96 13.38 19.95
C LEU A 180 -3.10 11.87 20.20
N LEU A 181 -4.11 11.23 19.61
CA LEU A 181 -4.32 9.78 19.73
C LEU A 181 -3.14 8.99 19.18
N ILE A 182 -2.61 9.36 18.01
CA ILE A 182 -1.46 8.69 17.42
C ILE A 182 -0.20 8.94 18.23
N ALA A 183 0.04 10.17 18.67
CA ALA A 183 1.19 10.54 19.49
C ALA A 183 1.20 9.87 20.88
N ALA A 184 0.04 9.46 21.38
CA ALA A 184 -0.07 8.71 22.65
C ALA A 184 0.35 7.23 22.53
N ILE A 185 0.58 6.72 21.32
CA ILE A 185 1.07 5.36 21.11
C ILE A 185 2.60 5.36 21.27
N ASP A 186 3.10 4.46 22.09
CA ASP A 186 4.53 4.31 22.39
C ASP A 186 5.41 4.26 21.12
N GLY A 187 6.35 5.18 21.02
CA GLY A 187 7.26 5.37 19.90
C GLY A 187 6.67 6.16 18.71
N CYS A 188 5.42 6.64 18.81
CA CYS A 188 4.75 7.40 17.75
C CYS A 188 4.70 8.91 18.02
N GLU A 189 5.30 9.41 19.11
CA GLU A 189 5.22 10.79 19.58
C GLU A 189 5.64 11.81 18.53
N ASN A 190 6.61 11.43 17.69
CA ASN A 190 7.22 12.31 16.70
C ASN A 190 6.80 12.01 15.26
N ILE A 191 5.83 11.11 15.04
CA ILE A 191 5.34 10.84 13.68
C ILE A 191 4.56 12.06 13.17
N PRO A 192 4.95 12.67 12.04
CA PRO A 192 4.19 13.74 11.43
C PRO A 192 2.83 13.24 10.95
N VAL A 193 1.74 13.87 11.37
CA VAL A 193 0.38 13.54 10.96
C VAL A 193 -0.25 14.74 10.28
N PHE A 194 -0.73 14.58 9.05
CA PHE A 194 -1.34 15.64 8.24
C PHE A 194 -2.68 15.19 7.68
N ARG A 195 -3.59 16.13 7.41
CA ARG A 195 -4.74 15.89 6.55
C ARG A 195 -4.32 16.19 5.10
N ALA A 196 -4.67 15.33 4.16
CA ALA A 196 -4.42 15.57 2.75
C ALA A 196 -5.17 16.82 2.26
N THR A 197 -4.50 17.65 1.45
CA THR A 197 -5.05 18.89 0.91
C THR A 197 -5.52 18.78 -0.54
N ILE A 198 -5.47 17.59 -1.11
CA ILE A 198 -5.72 17.37 -2.55
C ILE A 198 -7.11 17.80 -3.02
N VAL A 199 -8.11 17.86 -2.11
CA VAL A 199 -9.46 18.32 -2.43
C VAL A 199 -9.74 19.73 -1.94
N GLU A 200 -8.88 20.26 -1.06
CA GLU A 200 -9.04 21.56 -0.44
C GLU A 200 -7.67 22.10 -0.02
N SER A 201 -7.07 22.93 -0.87
CA SER A 201 -5.77 23.57 -0.63
C SER A 201 -5.95 25.09 -0.62
N ASP A 202 -5.64 25.71 0.52
CA ASP A 202 -5.70 27.16 0.64
C ASP A 202 -4.64 27.83 -0.24
N ASP A 203 -3.47 27.23 -0.40
CA ASP A 203 -2.40 27.74 -1.27
C ASP A 203 -2.81 27.68 -2.75
N TRP A 204 -3.48 26.60 -3.18
CA TRP A 204 -4.01 26.50 -4.54
C TRP A 204 -5.07 27.58 -4.82
N ARG A 205 -5.96 27.82 -3.86
CA ARG A 205 -7.03 28.85 -3.99
C ARG A 205 -6.46 30.26 -4.05
N LYS A 206 -5.46 30.60 -3.25
CA LYS A 206 -4.79 31.91 -3.29
C LYS A 206 -4.25 32.29 -4.66
N PHE A 207 -3.81 31.31 -5.47
CA PHE A 207 -3.36 31.62 -6.82
C PHE A 207 -4.53 32.06 -7.73
N ALA A 208 -5.69 31.44 -7.61
CA ALA A 208 -6.88 31.87 -8.36
C ALA A 208 -7.31 33.28 -7.95
N ASP A 209 -7.33 33.57 -6.64
CA ASP A 209 -7.67 34.90 -6.10
C ASP A 209 -6.66 35.98 -6.54
N GLY A 210 -5.43 35.62 -6.82
CA GLY A 210 -4.37 36.52 -7.26
C GLY A 210 -4.32 36.79 -8.76
N ILE A 211 -5.14 36.13 -9.60
CA ILE A 211 -5.22 36.39 -11.04
C ILE A 211 -5.86 37.74 -11.28
N LYS A 212 -5.11 38.66 -11.86
CA LYS A 212 -5.63 40.01 -12.26
C LYS A 212 -6.43 39.91 -13.57
N ILE A 213 -7.54 40.60 -13.60
CA ILE A 213 -8.38 40.78 -14.81
C ILE A 213 -7.71 41.78 -15.74
#